data_e576ab528a412ce4e68de8b07b4d7ec5
#
_entry.id   e576ab528a412ce4e68de8b07b4d7ec5
#
_cell.length_a   1.000
_cell.length_b   1.000
_cell.length_c   1.000
_cell.angle_alpha   90.00
_cell.angle_beta   90.00
_cell.angle_gamma   90.00
#
_symmetry.space_group_name_H-M   'P 1'
#
loop_
_entity.id
_entity.type
_entity.pdbx_description
1 polymer ?
#
loop_
_entity_poly.entity_id
_entity_poly.type
_entity_poly.pdbx_seq_one_letter_code
_entity_poly.pdbx_strand_id
1 'polypeptide(L)'
;MKFLNEHIKNNTFKQVYLIYGEETYLVYQYRDRLKQAIIGDDTMNYSCYEGAKIDIKELLTTADTLPFFAERRLIVVQDSGFFKSSTEGLAEYIRSMPEYLHMIFIESEVDKRNRVYKAVSEKGYVSEMKYQPDSVLIRWVEGLVKAEGRTITRPAVQHLLDKTGVQMSNIRTEVEKLMCYTLDKPEITEADIDEICTTQIQNKIFDMITAISMKRQKEALDLYYDLLMLREPPMRILYLITRQFNMMLQVKELVLQRYDQAAIAKQLGIAGFLVNKYVNQSKHFAAEQIREALEYFAESETAVKTGRLDDKMAVELIIVKYSKK
;
A
#
# COMPACT_ATOMS: atom_id res chain seq x y z
N MET A 1 12.22 -0.41 -11.03
CA MET A 1 11.33 0.05 -12.13
C MET A 1 12.08 0.46 -13.42
N LYS A 2 13.17 1.25 -13.35
CA LYS A 2 13.90 1.69 -14.57
C LYS A 2 14.33 0.51 -15.44
N PHE A 3 15.02 -0.47 -14.88
CA PHE A 3 15.46 -1.68 -15.61
C PHE A 3 14.32 -2.53 -16.16
N LEU A 4 13.20 -2.67 -15.44
CA LEU A 4 12.02 -3.38 -15.98
C LEU A 4 11.48 -2.69 -17.23
N ASN A 5 11.41 -1.36 -17.21
CA ASN A 5 11.00 -0.59 -18.38
C ASN A 5 11.99 -0.73 -19.54
N GLU A 6 13.30 -0.79 -19.26
CA GLU A 6 14.35 -1.03 -20.26
C GLU A 6 14.24 -2.44 -20.85
N HIS A 7 14.03 -3.47 -20.03
CA HIS A 7 13.82 -4.85 -20.51
C HIS A 7 12.61 -4.94 -21.44
N ILE A 8 11.48 -4.34 -21.05
CA ILE A 8 10.25 -4.32 -21.85
C ILE A 8 10.46 -3.56 -23.16
N LYS A 9 11.05 -2.35 -23.11
CA LYS A 9 11.27 -1.50 -24.28
C LYS A 9 12.21 -2.14 -25.31
N ASN A 10 13.26 -2.80 -24.82
CA ASN A 10 14.31 -3.36 -25.67
C ASN A 10 14.05 -4.82 -26.05
N ASN A 11 12.93 -5.42 -25.62
CA ASN A 11 12.61 -6.84 -25.79
C ASN A 11 13.73 -7.78 -25.31
N THR A 12 14.45 -7.38 -24.24
CA THR A 12 15.57 -8.13 -23.67
C THR A 12 15.21 -8.61 -22.27
N PHE A 13 14.76 -9.85 -22.15
CA PHE A 13 14.24 -10.37 -20.89
C PHE A 13 15.26 -11.22 -20.15
N LYS A 14 15.19 -11.15 -18.81
CA LYS A 14 15.81 -12.14 -17.94
C LYS A 14 14.93 -13.40 -17.88
N GLN A 15 15.54 -14.54 -17.63
CA GLN A 15 14.80 -15.79 -17.49
C GLN A 15 13.88 -15.81 -16.25
N VAL A 16 14.29 -15.15 -15.17
CA VAL A 16 13.49 -15.09 -13.94
C VAL A 16 13.38 -13.67 -13.38
N TYR A 17 12.17 -13.33 -12.95
CA TYR A 17 11.85 -12.10 -12.26
C TYR A 17 11.22 -12.38 -10.91
N LEU A 18 11.56 -11.60 -9.92
CA LEU A 18 10.86 -11.51 -8.64
C LEU A 18 10.38 -10.07 -8.44
N ILE A 19 9.06 -9.89 -8.39
CA ILE A 19 8.43 -8.61 -8.15
C ILE A 19 7.64 -8.74 -6.84
N TYR A 20 7.94 -7.91 -5.85
CA TYR A 20 7.31 -8.00 -4.54
C TYR A 20 7.21 -6.63 -3.89
N GLY A 21 6.38 -6.49 -2.86
CA GLY A 21 6.32 -5.30 -2.03
C GLY A 21 4.92 -4.78 -1.76
N GLU A 22 4.86 -3.64 -1.08
CA GLU A 22 3.64 -3.08 -0.52
C GLU A 22 2.72 -2.42 -1.57
N GLU A 23 3.30 -1.89 -2.67
CA GLU A 23 2.54 -1.24 -3.73
C GLU A 23 2.05 -2.27 -4.75
N THR A 24 0.95 -2.92 -4.40
CA THR A 24 0.36 -4.02 -5.19
C THR A 24 -0.04 -3.58 -6.60
N TYR A 25 -0.45 -2.32 -6.79
CA TYR A 25 -0.76 -1.79 -8.12
C TYR A 25 0.44 -1.91 -9.07
N LEU A 26 1.62 -1.49 -8.62
CA LEU A 26 2.84 -1.61 -9.41
C LEU A 26 3.26 -3.05 -9.61
N VAL A 27 3.12 -3.90 -8.58
CA VAL A 27 3.42 -5.33 -8.66
C VAL A 27 2.65 -5.97 -9.80
N TYR A 28 1.32 -5.81 -9.82
CA TYR A 28 0.47 -6.40 -10.85
C TYR A 28 0.63 -5.71 -12.21
N GLN A 29 0.80 -4.39 -12.25
CA GLN A 29 1.04 -3.67 -13.49
C GLN A 29 2.31 -4.16 -14.20
N TYR A 30 3.41 -4.36 -13.47
CA TYR A 30 4.65 -4.86 -14.07
C TYR A 30 4.59 -6.34 -14.41
N ARG A 31 3.88 -7.17 -13.64
CA ARG A 31 3.56 -8.55 -14.02
C ARG A 31 2.89 -8.61 -15.39
N ASP A 32 1.81 -7.84 -15.56
CA ASP A 32 1.01 -7.87 -16.79
C ASP A 32 1.77 -7.29 -17.98
N ARG A 33 2.54 -6.22 -17.78
CA ARG A 33 3.40 -5.64 -18.82
C ARG A 33 4.52 -6.59 -19.25
N LEU A 34 5.14 -7.32 -18.30
CA LEU A 34 6.14 -8.34 -18.64
C LEU A 34 5.49 -9.53 -19.36
N LYS A 35 4.35 -10.02 -18.86
CA LYS A 35 3.60 -11.08 -19.54
C LYS A 35 3.32 -10.70 -20.99
N GLN A 36 2.71 -9.54 -21.21
CA GLN A 36 2.39 -9.06 -22.56
C GLN A 36 3.65 -8.92 -23.45
N ALA A 37 4.77 -8.46 -22.87
CA ALA A 37 6.00 -8.28 -23.64
C ALA A 37 6.73 -9.61 -23.92
N ILE A 38 6.64 -10.63 -23.06
CA ILE A 38 7.35 -11.91 -23.21
C ILE A 38 6.61 -12.84 -24.16
N ILE A 39 5.28 -12.97 -24.01
CA ILE A 39 4.47 -13.97 -24.75
C ILE A 39 3.26 -13.36 -25.47
N GLY A 40 2.96 -12.05 -25.31
CA GLY A 40 1.77 -11.44 -25.90
C GLY A 40 0.47 -12.10 -25.42
N ASP A 41 -0.40 -12.45 -26.38
CA ASP A 41 -1.69 -13.09 -26.12
C ASP A 41 -1.63 -14.64 -26.19
N ASP A 42 -0.41 -15.21 -26.21
CA ASP A 42 -0.24 -16.66 -26.25
C ASP A 42 -0.67 -17.31 -24.92
N THR A 43 -1.74 -18.07 -24.98
CA THR A 43 -2.29 -18.81 -23.84
C THR A 43 -1.78 -20.25 -23.76
N MET A 44 -1.26 -20.82 -24.84
CA MET A 44 -0.78 -22.20 -24.89
C MET A 44 0.55 -22.36 -24.14
N ASN A 45 1.38 -21.32 -24.17
CA ASN A 45 2.68 -21.30 -23.52
C ASN A 45 2.69 -20.51 -22.21
N TYR A 46 1.51 -20.21 -21.67
CA TYR A 46 1.31 -19.53 -20.39
C TYR A 46 0.77 -20.47 -19.33
N SER A 47 1.38 -20.46 -18.15
CA SER A 47 0.85 -21.12 -16.96
C SER A 47 0.89 -20.18 -15.76
N CYS A 48 -0.14 -20.22 -14.91
CA CYS A 48 -0.21 -19.43 -13.69
C CYS A 48 -0.49 -20.34 -12.50
N TYR A 49 0.33 -20.22 -11.46
CA TYR A 49 0.19 -20.91 -10.19
C TYR A 49 -0.02 -19.88 -9.09
N GLU A 50 -0.95 -20.12 -8.18
CA GLU A 50 -1.28 -19.17 -7.11
C GLU A 50 -1.48 -19.90 -5.78
N GLY A 51 -0.96 -19.29 -4.70
CA GLY A 51 -1.15 -19.72 -3.32
C GLY A 51 -0.07 -20.67 -2.79
N ALA A 52 -0.10 -20.87 -1.47
CA ALA A 52 0.94 -21.60 -0.72
C ALA A 52 0.95 -23.13 -0.91
N LYS A 53 -0.01 -23.70 -1.64
CA LYS A 53 -0.14 -25.15 -1.83
C LYS A 53 0.33 -25.62 -3.22
N ILE A 54 1.17 -24.85 -3.88
CA ILE A 54 1.71 -25.22 -5.20
C ILE A 54 2.62 -26.44 -5.05
N ASP A 55 2.33 -27.49 -5.83
CA ASP A 55 3.22 -28.66 -5.94
C ASP A 55 4.43 -28.30 -6.79
N ILE A 56 5.60 -28.28 -6.17
CA ILE A 56 6.86 -27.94 -6.84
C ILE A 56 7.19 -28.93 -7.94
N LYS A 57 6.88 -30.23 -7.79
CA LYS A 57 7.15 -31.24 -8.81
C LYS A 57 6.31 -30.99 -10.05
N GLU A 58 5.04 -30.65 -9.88
CA GLU A 58 4.15 -30.28 -10.98
C GLU A 58 4.64 -28.99 -11.65
N LEU A 59 5.00 -27.98 -10.88
CA LEU A 59 5.56 -26.72 -11.38
C LEU A 59 6.81 -26.96 -12.25
N LEU A 60 7.76 -27.75 -11.75
CA LEU A 60 9.00 -28.07 -12.48
C LEU A 60 8.73 -28.95 -13.71
N THR A 61 7.81 -29.89 -13.64
CA THR A 61 7.40 -30.69 -14.81
C THR A 61 6.81 -29.82 -15.90
N THR A 62 5.96 -28.84 -15.53
CA THR A 62 5.42 -27.86 -16.48
C THR A 62 6.52 -26.96 -17.04
N ALA A 63 7.49 -26.59 -16.21
CA ALA A 63 8.61 -25.74 -16.61
C ALA A 63 9.54 -26.43 -17.63
N ASP A 64 9.71 -27.74 -17.52
CA ASP A 64 10.52 -28.54 -18.46
C ASP A 64 9.79 -28.87 -19.78
N THR A 65 8.50 -28.55 -19.88
CA THR A 65 7.73 -28.76 -21.11
C THR A 65 8.16 -27.74 -22.16
N LEU A 66 8.56 -28.18 -23.34
CA LEU A 66 8.92 -27.33 -24.47
C LEU A 66 7.74 -26.41 -24.88
N PRO A 67 8.02 -25.18 -25.31
CA PRO A 67 6.97 -24.31 -25.83
C PRO A 67 6.34 -24.89 -27.10
N PHE A 68 5.02 -24.73 -27.21
CA PHE A 68 4.25 -25.23 -28.33
C PHE A 68 4.17 -24.17 -29.43
N PHE A 69 4.83 -24.41 -30.56
CA PHE A 69 4.94 -23.51 -31.69
C PHE A 69 5.37 -22.07 -31.36
N ALA A 70 6.19 -21.90 -30.33
CA ALA A 70 6.69 -20.60 -29.88
C ALA A 70 8.16 -20.70 -29.42
N GLU A 71 8.82 -19.56 -29.28
CA GLU A 71 10.20 -19.48 -28.80
C GLU A 71 10.28 -19.49 -27.27
N ARG A 72 9.20 -19.11 -26.58
CA ARG A 72 9.21 -18.85 -25.14
C ARG A 72 8.02 -19.50 -24.45
N ARG A 73 8.25 -19.95 -23.23
CA ARG A 73 7.22 -20.33 -22.25
C ARG A 73 7.29 -19.40 -21.05
N LEU A 74 6.15 -18.96 -20.56
CA LEU A 74 6.05 -18.14 -19.36
C LEU A 74 5.27 -18.85 -18.26
N ILE A 75 5.86 -18.91 -17.07
CA ILE A 75 5.19 -19.33 -15.85
C ILE A 75 5.15 -18.15 -14.87
N VAL A 76 3.96 -17.82 -14.41
CA VAL A 76 3.75 -16.84 -13.34
C VAL A 76 3.40 -17.59 -12.07
N VAL A 77 4.09 -17.27 -10.98
CA VAL A 77 3.87 -17.88 -9.65
C VAL A 77 3.55 -16.77 -8.66
N GLN A 78 2.38 -16.83 -8.03
CA GLN A 78 1.88 -15.76 -7.15
C GLN A 78 1.63 -16.29 -5.74
N ASP A 79 2.02 -15.50 -4.73
CA ASP A 79 1.77 -15.76 -3.30
C ASP A 79 2.11 -17.19 -2.85
N SER A 80 3.18 -17.72 -3.43
CA SER A 80 3.60 -19.11 -3.22
C SER A 80 4.21 -19.36 -1.84
N GLY A 81 4.78 -18.32 -1.22
CA GLY A 81 5.55 -18.44 0.01
C GLY A 81 6.94 -19.05 -0.16
N PHE A 82 7.38 -19.38 -1.38
CA PHE A 82 8.69 -19.99 -1.66
C PHE A 82 9.87 -19.13 -1.24
N PHE A 83 9.66 -17.84 -1.05
CA PHE A 83 10.67 -16.88 -0.61
C PHE A 83 10.67 -16.65 0.91
N LYS A 84 9.76 -17.28 1.66
CA LYS A 84 9.70 -17.25 3.14
C LYS A 84 10.16 -18.55 3.79
N SER A 85 9.87 -19.67 3.15
CA SER A 85 10.22 -21.01 3.64
C SER A 85 11.31 -21.66 2.78
N SER A 86 11.90 -22.72 3.31
CA SER A 86 12.84 -23.53 2.52
C SER A 86 12.08 -24.34 1.48
N THR A 87 12.45 -24.14 0.22
CA THR A 87 11.87 -24.85 -0.93
C THR A 87 12.96 -25.68 -1.60
N GLU A 88 12.83 -26.99 -1.48
CA GLU A 88 13.83 -27.92 -2.00
C GLU A 88 13.80 -27.99 -3.53
N GLY A 89 14.97 -27.95 -4.17
CA GLY A 89 15.13 -28.11 -5.62
C GLY A 89 14.87 -26.85 -6.46
N LEU A 90 14.03 -25.89 -6.01
CA LEU A 90 13.68 -24.73 -6.82
C LEU A 90 14.85 -23.78 -7.06
N ALA A 91 15.71 -23.59 -6.05
CA ALA A 91 16.87 -22.69 -6.19
C ALA A 91 17.90 -23.23 -7.19
N GLU A 92 18.13 -24.54 -7.16
CA GLU A 92 19.01 -25.27 -8.09
C GLU A 92 18.44 -25.22 -9.51
N TYR A 93 17.14 -25.43 -9.65
CA TYR A 93 16.44 -25.36 -10.93
C TYR A 93 16.56 -23.96 -11.57
N ILE A 94 16.33 -22.89 -10.79
CA ILE A 94 16.46 -21.50 -11.28
C ILE A 94 17.89 -21.22 -11.84
N ARG A 95 18.92 -21.84 -11.27
CA ARG A 95 20.29 -21.66 -11.78
C ARG A 95 20.56 -22.37 -13.11
N SER A 96 19.78 -23.41 -13.43
CA SER A 96 19.96 -24.25 -14.63
C SER A 96 18.74 -24.22 -15.55
N MET A 97 17.89 -23.20 -15.47
CA MET A 97 16.69 -23.04 -16.30
C MET A 97 17.00 -23.15 -17.79
N PRO A 98 16.14 -23.82 -18.58
CA PRO A 98 16.23 -23.82 -20.04
C PRO A 98 16.07 -22.40 -20.63
N GLU A 99 16.71 -22.11 -21.75
CA GLU A 99 16.71 -20.75 -22.37
C GLU A 99 15.31 -20.29 -22.78
N TYR A 100 14.44 -21.19 -23.19
CA TYR A 100 13.06 -20.88 -23.60
C TYR A 100 12.15 -20.49 -22.42
N LEU A 101 12.53 -20.84 -21.18
CA LEU A 101 11.66 -20.65 -20.02
C LEU A 101 11.86 -19.28 -19.39
N HIS A 102 10.75 -18.61 -19.17
CA HIS A 102 10.67 -17.41 -18.34
C HIS A 102 9.78 -17.65 -17.12
N MET A 103 10.20 -17.18 -15.95
CA MET A 103 9.42 -17.26 -14.71
C MET A 103 9.26 -15.87 -14.08
N ILE A 104 8.04 -15.55 -13.64
CA ILE A 104 7.76 -14.32 -12.89
C ILE A 104 7.17 -14.72 -11.55
N PHE A 105 7.89 -14.45 -10.48
CA PHE A 105 7.42 -14.61 -9.11
C PHE A 105 6.83 -13.31 -8.59
N ILE A 106 5.63 -13.40 -8.03
CA ILE A 106 4.91 -12.29 -7.40
C ILE A 106 4.69 -12.66 -5.93
N GLU A 107 5.24 -11.85 -5.02
CA GLU A 107 5.13 -12.09 -3.59
C GLU A 107 4.82 -10.81 -2.83
N SER A 108 4.11 -10.91 -1.73
CA SER A 108 3.88 -9.77 -0.82
C SER A 108 5.13 -9.42 -0.02
N GLU A 109 5.82 -10.45 0.48
CA GLU A 109 7.01 -10.33 1.32
C GLU A 109 8.01 -11.45 1.01
N VAL A 110 9.30 -11.16 1.21
CA VAL A 110 10.40 -12.10 0.97
C VAL A 110 11.46 -12.06 2.07
N ASP A 111 12.06 -13.20 2.39
CA ASP A 111 13.32 -13.25 3.17
C ASP A 111 14.51 -13.19 2.19
N LYS A 112 15.26 -12.09 2.22
CA LYS A 112 16.44 -11.90 1.36
C LYS A 112 17.58 -12.89 1.64
N ARG A 113 17.52 -13.63 2.75
CA ARG A 113 18.47 -14.70 3.09
C ARG A 113 18.10 -16.04 2.46
N ASN A 114 16.86 -16.18 1.99
CA ASN A 114 16.33 -17.41 1.38
C ASN A 114 17.15 -17.81 0.14
N ARG A 115 17.31 -19.14 -0.06
CA ARG A 115 18.09 -19.71 -1.18
C ARG A 115 17.49 -19.36 -2.55
N VAL A 116 16.15 -19.41 -2.66
CA VAL A 116 15.41 -19.08 -3.89
C VAL A 116 15.61 -17.61 -4.24
N TYR A 117 15.53 -16.69 -3.24
CA TYR A 117 15.79 -15.27 -3.44
C TYR A 117 17.20 -15.03 -4.01
N LYS A 118 18.22 -15.71 -3.45
CA LYS A 118 19.59 -15.59 -3.94
C LYS A 118 19.74 -16.10 -5.36
N ALA A 119 19.13 -17.26 -5.70
CA ALA A 119 19.15 -17.80 -7.05
C ALA A 119 18.54 -16.85 -8.07
N VAL A 120 17.38 -16.25 -7.75
CA VAL A 120 16.74 -15.23 -8.61
C VAL A 120 17.61 -13.98 -8.74
N SER A 121 18.25 -13.54 -7.65
CA SER A 121 19.16 -12.37 -7.69
C SER A 121 20.39 -12.60 -8.55
N GLU A 122 20.90 -13.85 -8.63
CA GLU A 122 22.06 -14.26 -9.42
C GLU A 122 21.73 -14.35 -10.92
N LYS A 123 20.61 -14.96 -11.28
CA LYS A 123 20.23 -15.31 -12.66
C LYS A 123 19.26 -14.35 -13.33
N GLY A 124 18.49 -13.61 -12.54
CA GLY A 124 17.38 -12.82 -13.01
C GLY A 124 17.38 -11.37 -12.57
N TYR A 125 16.20 -10.88 -12.25
CA TYR A 125 16.01 -9.52 -11.76
C TYR A 125 15.00 -9.47 -10.61
N VAL A 126 15.38 -8.80 -9.53
CA VAL A 126 14.53 -8.60 -8.35
C VAL A 126 14.10 -7.15 -8.27
N SER A 127 12.81 -6.89 -8.10
CA SER A 127 12.26 -5.55 -7.95
C SER A 127 11.33 -5.46 -6.75
N GLU A 128 11.66 -4.59 -5.81
CA GLU A 128 10.83 -4.26 -4.67
C GLU A 128 9.94 -3.06 -5.00
N MET A 129 8.62 -3.23 -4.94
CA MET A 129 7.62 -2.18 -5.21
C MET A 129 7.15 -1.57 -3.90
N LYS A 130 7.73 -0.42 -3.56
CA LYS A 130 7.38 0.37 -2.37
C LYS A 130 6.34 1.42 -2.71
N TYR A 131 5.63 1.91 -1.69
CA TYR A 131 4.81 3.10 -1.84
C TYR A 131 5.63 4.23 -2.45
N GLN A 132 4.99 4.97 -3.35
CA GLN A 132 5.65 6.04 -4.08
C GLN A 132 5.55 7.35 -3.28
N PRO A 133 6.59 8.22 -3.33
CA PRO A 133 6.51 9.54 -2.71
C PRO A 133 5.52 10.43 -3.47
N ASP A 134 4.93 11.40 -2.76
CA ASP A 134 3.92 12.33 -3.28
C ASP A 134 4.34 12.96 -4.61
N SER A 135 5.60 13.37 -4.75
CA SER A 135 6.13 13.96 -5.99
C SER A 135 6.06 13.03 -7.21
N VAL A 136 6.08 11.72 -7.00
CA VAL A 136 5.92 10.70 -8.05
C VAL A 136 4.44 10.47 -8.31
N LEU A 137 3.61 10.38 -7.26
CA LEU A 137 2.16 10.22 -7.38
C LEU A 137 1.52 11.41 -8.10
N ILE A 138 1.92 12.64 -7.77
CA ILE A 138 1.43 13.85 -8.44
C ILE A 138 1.69 13.76 -9.94
N ARG A 139 2.93 13.50 -10.35
CA ARG A 139 3.28 13.38 -11.78
C ARG A 139 2.55 12.24 -12.46
N TRP A 140 2.31 11.15 -11.75
CA TRP A 140 1.58 10.00 -12.28
C TRP A 140 0.11 10.34 -12.52
N VAL A 141 -0.57 11.01 -11.57
CA VAL A 141 -1.95 11.47 -11.72
C VAL A 141 -2.07 12.51 -12.84
N GLU A 142 -1.17 13.52 -12.88
CA GLU A 142 -1.09 14.48 -13.97
C GLU A 142 -0.97 13.77 -15.34
N GLY A 143 -0.15 12.72 -15.40
CA GLY A 143 0.03 11.91 -16.60
C GLY A 143 -1.21 11.12 -17.01
N LEU A 144 -1.95 10.54 -16.05
CA LEU A 144 -3.20 9.82 -16.31
C LEU A 144 -4.27 10.76 -16.88
N VAL A 145 -4.46 11.92 -16.24
CA VAL A 145 -5.46 12.92 -16.66
C VAL A 145 -5.11 13.49 -18.03
N LYS A 146 -3.82 13.77 -18.28
CA LYS A 146 -3.33 14.27 -19.57
C LYS A 146 -3.51 13.26 -20.71
N ALA A 147 -3.38 11.97 -20.44
CA ALA A 147 -3.59 10.93 -21.45
C ALA A 147 -5.02 10.91 -22.01
N GLU A 148 -6.00 11.39 -21.20
CA GLU A 148 -7.40 11.56 -21.59
C GLU A 148 -7.72 12.98 -22.12
N GLY A 149 -6.68 13.76 -22.45
CA GLY A 149 -6.82 15.10 -23.03
C GLY A 149 -7.26 16.18 -22.07
N ARG A 150 -7.11 16.00 -20.73
CA ARG A 150 -7.57 16.92 -19.70
C ARG A 150 -6.42 17.43 -18.84
N THR A 151 -6.75 18.37 -17.98
CA THR A 151 -5.80 18.96 -17.04
C THR A 151 -6.28 18.82 -15.59
N ILE A 152 -5.34 18.84 -14.67
CA ILE A 152 -5.54 18.90 -13.22
C ILE A 152 -4.38 19.70 -12.62
N THR A 153 -4.66 20.60 -11.68
CA THR A 153 -3.60 21.38 -11.03
C THR A 153 -2.91 20.57 -9.94
N ARG A 154 -1.66 20.93 -9.62
CA ARG A 154 -0.94 20.29 -8.49
C ARG A 154 -1.65 20.42 -7.16
N PRO A 155 -2.22 21.56 -6.76
CA PRO A 155 -3.03 21.66 -5.55
C PRO A 155 -4.21 20.68 -5.57
N ALA A 156 -4.94 20.57 -6.68
CA ALA A 156 -6.04 19.62 -6.81
C ALA A 156 -5.57 18.17 -6.71
N VAL A 157 -4.41 17.80 -7.29
CA VAL A 157 -3.83 16.45 -7.08
C VAL A 157 -3.45 16.23 -5.63
N GLN A 158 -2.85 17.23 -4.95
CA GLN A 158 -2.53 17.10 -3.53
C GLN A 158 -3.80 16.88 -2.69
N HIS A 159 -4.86 17.64 -2.96
CA HIS A 159 -6.16 17.46 -2.32
C HIS A 159 -6.73 16.06 -2.56
N LEU A 160 -6.61 15.52 -3.78
CA LEU A 160 -6.98 14.14 -4.09
C LEU A 160 -6.19 13.14 -3.22
N LEU A 161 -4.86 13.28 -3.14
CA LEU A 161 -4.01 12.40 -2.34
C LEU A 161 -4.34 12.47 -0.84
N ASP A 162 -4.68 13.65 -0.34
CA ASP A 162 -5.11 13.83 1.05
C ASP A 162 -6.43 13.08 1.35
N LYS A 163 -7.33 12.97 0.37
CA LYS A 163 -8.58 12.20 0.50
C LYS A 163 -8.38 10.70 0.31
N THR A 164 -7.66 10.30 -0.71
CA THR A 164 -7.55 8.89 -1.15
C THR A 164 -6.42 8.12 -0.48
N GLY A 165 -5.45 8.83 0.11
CA GLY A 165 -4.19 8.25 0.56
C GLY A 165 -3.23 7.99 -0.60
N VAL A 166 -2.18 7.20 -0.34
CA VAL A 166 -1.04 7.01 -1.26
C VAL A 166 -1.07 5.70 -2.02
N GLN A 167 -2.05 4.84 -1.77
CA GLN A 167 -2.19 3.58 -2.50
C GLN A 167 -2.61 3.85 -3.94
N MET A 168 -1.77 3.48 -4.89
CA MET A 168 -1.98 3.79 -6.30
C MET A 168 -3.26 3.17 -6.87
N SER A 169 -3.69 2.02 -6.36
CA SER A 169 -4.98 1.40 -6.73
C SER A 169 -6.17 2.29 -6.39
N ASN A 170 -6.20 2.84 -5.17
CA ASN A 170 -7.27 3.74 -4.73
C ASN A 170 -7.26 5.03 -5.55
N ILE A 171 -6.08 5.65 -5.69
CA ILE A 171 -5.91 6.87 -6.49
C ILE A 171 -6.41 6.62 -7.92
N ARG A 172 -6.05 5.49 -8.54
CA ARG A 172 -6.48 5.14 -9.89
C ARG A 172 -8.00 5.09 -10.01
N THR A 173 -8.65 4.40 -9.08
CA THR A 173 -10.11 4.28 -9.05
C THR A 173 -10.79 5.65 -8.90
N GLU A 174 -10.28 6.52 -8.01
CA GLU A 174 -10.85 7.85 -7.81
C GLU A 174 -10.61 8.76 -9.02
N VAL A 175 -9.44 8.68 -9.65
CA VAL A 175 -9.14 9.41 -10.90
C VAL A 175 -10.07 8.96 -12.04
N GLU A 176 -10.34 7.66 -12.18
CA GLU A 176 -11.29 7.14 -13.17
C GLU A 176 -12.70 7.66 -12.94
N LYS A 177 -13.18 7.69 -11.68
CA LYS A 177 -14.49 8.29 -11.34
C LYS A 177 -14.53 9.78 -11.69
N LEU A 178 -13.48 10.53 -11.33
CA LEU A 178 -13.37 11.95 -11.68
C LEU A 178 -13.40 12.17 -13.18
N MET A 179 -12.66 11.38 -13.94
CA MET A 179 -12.66 11.46 -15.41
C MET A 179 -14.04 11.17 -16.01
N CYS A 180 -14.79 10.21 -15.44
CA CYS A 180 -16.16 9.95 -15.86
C CYS A 180 -17.13 11.09 -15.49
N TYR A 181 -16.99 11.65 -14.28
CA TYR A 181 -17.84 12.73 -13.80
C TYR A 181 -17.62 14.04 -14.57
N THR A 182 -16.38 14.33 -14.94
CA THR A 182 -15.99 15.58 -15.59
C THR A 182 -15.91 15.47 -17.12
N LEU A 183 -16.69 14.57 -17.77
CA LEU A 183 -16.60 14.30 -19.21
C LEU A 183 -16.65 15.57 -20.07
N ASP A 184 -17.47 16.55 -19.69
CA ASP A 184 -17.71 17.80 -20.42
C ASP A 184 -16.79 18.95 -19.95
N LYS A 185 -15.85 18.68 -19.02
CA LYS A 185 -14.95 19.72 -18.47
C LYS A 185 -13.49 19.50 -18.95
N PRO A 186 -12.77 20.55 -19.34
CA PRO A 186 -11.37 20.45 -19.73
C PRO A 186 -10.42 20.26 -18.53
N GLU A 187 -10.85 20.66 -17.33
CA GLU A 187 -10.06 20.65 -16.11
C GLU A 187 -10.82 20.00 -14.95
N ILE A 188 -10.11 19.21 -14.17
CA ILE A 188 -10.59 18.62 -12.90
C ILE A 188 -10.21 19.56 -11.77
N THR A 189 -11.22 20.01 -10.99
CA THR A 189 -11.05 20.99 -9.91
C THR A 189 -11.14 20.34 -8.52
N GLU A 190 -10.72 21.06 -7.47
CA GLU A 190 -10.89 20.61 -6.08
C GLU A 190 -12.37 20.40 -5.71
N ALA A 191 -13.29 21.23 -6.27
CA ALA A 191 -14.73 21.06 -6.06
C ALA A 191 -15.25 19.73 -6.63
N ASP A 192 -14.76 19.30 -7.80
CA ASP A 192 -15.12 18.00 -8.38
C ASP A 192 -14.60 16.85 -7.51
N ILE A 193 -13.39 17.00 -6.94
CA ILE A 193 -12.80 16.04 -6.02
C ILE A 193 -13.63 15.94 -4.74
N ASP A 194 -14.10 17.09 -4.20
CA ASP A 194 -14.93 17.10 -3.00
C ASP A 194 -16.28 16.42 -3.21
N GLU A 195 -16.84 16.57 -4.38
CA GLU A 195 -18.15 16.00 -4.71
C GLU A 195 -18.09 14.48 -4.96
N ILE A 196 -17.06 13.99 -5.64
CA ILE A 196 -17.00 12.61 -6.15
C ILE A 196 -16.10 11.70 -5.34
N CYS A 197 -14.97 12.20 -4.85
CA CYS A 197 -13.99 11.34 -4.20
C CYS A 197 -14.36 11.03 -2.75
N THR A 198 -14.38 9.75 -2.44
CA THR A 198 -14.63 9.28 -1.08
C THR A 198 -13.38 9.40 -0.23
N THR A 199 -13.48 10.13 0.89
CA THR A 199 -12.40 10.20 1.87
C THR A 199 -12.23 8.83 2.54
N GLN A 200 -11.01 8.29 2.53
CA GLN A 200 -10.69 7.04 3.20
C GLN A 200 -10.94 7.15 4.72
N ILE A 201 -11.49 6.10 5.32
CA ILE A 201 -11.77 6.06 6.77
C ILE A 201 -10.50 6.37 7.59
N GLN A 202 -9.35 5.83 7.16
CA GLN A 202 -8.07 6.10 7.82
C GLN A 202 -7.70 7.58 7.77
N ASN A 203 -7.97 8.28 6.66
CA ASN A 203 -7.71 9.71 6.55
C ASN A 203 -8.67 10.51 7.42
N LYS A 204 -9.97 10.17 7.45
CA LYS A 204 -10.92 10.78 8.40
C LYS A 204 -10.47 10.61 9.87
N ILE A 205 -9.92 9.45 10.23
CA ILE A 205 -9.33 9.22 11.56
C ILE A 205 -8.12 10.13 11.78
N PHE A 206 -7.25 10.29 10.78
CA PHE A 206 -6.11 11.21 10.85
C PHE A 206 -6.56 12.65 11.08
N ASP A 207 -7.56 13.11 10.34
CA ASP A 207 -8.11 14.46 10.44
C ASP A 207 -8.78 14.67 11.81
N MET A 208 -9.53 13.69 12.28
CA MET A 208 -10.16 13.72 13.62
C MET A 208 -9.10 13.85 14.73
N ILE A 209 -8.01 13.09 14.67
CA ILE A 209 -6.92 13.18 15.66
C ILE A 209 -6.17 14.50 15.53
N THR A 210 -6.02 15.03 14.31
CA THR A 210 -5.47 16.37 14.11
C THR A 210 -6.38 17.44 14.77
N ALA A 211 -7.69 17.33 14.57
CA ALA A 211 -8.65 18.23 15.25
C ALA A 211 -8.59 18.11 16.79
N ILE A 212 -8.48 16.87 17.32
CA ILE A 212 -8.27 16.61 18.77
C ILE A 212 -6.97 17.28 19.24
N SER A 213 -5.86 17.10 18.52
CA SER A 213 -4.56 17.64 18.89
C SER A 213 -4.55 19.18 18.90
N MET A 214 -5.28 19.79 17.98
CA MET A 214 -5.43 21.25 17.87
C MET A 214 -6.54 21.83 18.77
N LYS A 215 -7.16 20.99 19.63
CA LYS A 215 -8.26 21.42 20.52
C LYS A 215 -9.51 21.92 19.78
N ARG A 216 -9.75 21.41 18.57
CA ARG A 216 -10.93 21.72 17.75
C ARG A 216 -12.02 20.66 17.97
N GLN A 217 -12.61 20.67 19.19
CA GLN A 217 -13.53 19.64 19.67
C GLN A 217 -14.74 19.41 18.76
N LYS A 218 -15.36 20.51 18.27
CA LYS A 218 -16.54 20.41 17.39
C LYS A 218 -16.19 19.66 16.09
N GLU A 219 -15.10 20.07 15.44
CA GLU A 219 -14.63 19.43 14.22
C GLU A 219 -14.32 17.93 14.43
N ALA A 220 -13.70 17.58 15.56
CA ALA A 220 -13.42 16.19 15.87
C ALA A 220 -14.68 15.34 16.07
N LEU A 221 -15.71 15.90 16.72
CA LEU A 221 -17.01 15.25 16.89
C LEU A 221 -17.77 15.15 15.55
N ASP A 222 -17.75 16.17 14.71
CA ASP A 222 -18.38 16.14 13.39
C ASP A 222 -17.76 15.02 12.53
N LEU A 223 -16.43 14.89 12.51
CA LEU A 223 -15.73 13.79 11.82
C LEU A 223 -16.08 12.41 12.39
N TYR A 224 -16.27 12.31 13.72
CA TYR A 224 -16.72 11.07 14.36
C TYR A 224 -18.12 10.68 13.91
N TYR A 225 -19.08 11.61 13.93
CA TYR A 225 -20.44 11.35 13.48
C TYR A 225 -20.50 11.01 11.98
N ASP A 226 -19.67 11.61 11.14
CA ASP A 226 -19.49 11.21 9.75
C ASP A 226 -19.08 9.75 9.60
N LEU A 227 -18.13 9.28 10.43
CA LEU A 227 -17.71 7.87 10.44
C LEU A 227 -18.87 6.95 10.84
N LEU A 228 -19.69 7.34 11.83
CA LEU A 228 -20.89 6.59 12.21
C LEU A 228 -21.93 6.56 11.10
N MET A 229 -22.11 7.66 10.36
CA MET A 229 -23.01 7.70 9.19
C MET A 229 -22.54 6.75 8.08
N LEU A 230 -21.22 6.55 7.94
CA LEU A 230 -20.62 5.56 7.05
C LEU A 230 -20.75 4.12 7.59
N ARG A 231 -21.46 3.92 8.71
CA ARG A 231 -21.66 2.63 9.40
C ARG A 231 -20.36 2.00 9.94
N GLU A 232 -19.35 2.82 10.22
CA GLU A 232 -18.17 2.30 10.91
C GLU A 232 -18.50 1.99 12.37
N PRO A 233 -18.19 0.77 12.85
CA PRO A 233 -18.46 0.39 14.23
C PRO A 233 -17.64 1.27 15.21
N PRO A 234 -18.23 1.81 16.29
CA PRO A 234 -17.52 2.64 17.27
C PRO A 234 -16.25 1.97 17.83
N MET A 235 -16.30 0.68 18.10
CA MET A 235 -15.13 -0.07 18.60
C MET A 235 -14.00 -0.15 17.57
N ARG A 236 -14.31 -0.17 16.27
CA ARG A 236 -13.30 -0.09 15.21
C ARG A 236 -12.69 1.31 15.14
N ILE A 237 -13.50 2.35 15.32
CA ILE A 237 -13.02 3.73 15.41
C ILE A 237 -12.09 3.87 16.60
N LEU A 238 -12.47 3.37 17.79
CA LEU A 238 -11.64 3.37 18.99
C LEU A 238 -10.28 2.66 18.75
N TYR A 239 -10.31 1.49 18.11
CA TYR A 239 -9.09 0.77 17.74
C TYR A 239 -8.18 1.61 16.82
N LEU A 240 -8.74 2.28 15.82
CA LEU A 240 -7.99 3.13 14.91
C LEU A 240 -7.40 4.37 15.60
N ILE A 241 -8.13 4.99 16.53
CA ILE A 241 -7.64 6.08 17.41
C ILE A 241 -6.47 5.57 18.24
N THR A 242 -6.63 4.44 18.91
CA THR A 242 -5.60 3.83 19.77
C THR A 242 -4.34 3.53 18.96
N ARG A 243 -4.48 2.92 17.79
CA ARG A 243 -3.36 2.66 16.86
C ARG A 243 -2.63 3.94 16.47
N GLN A 244 -3.38 5.00 16.19
CA GLN A 244 -2.82 6.29 15.79
C GLN A 244 -2.02 6.94 16.94
N PHE A 245 -2.58 6.96 18.16
CA PHE A 245 -1.88 7.48 19.35
C PHE A 245 -0.61 6.66 19.66
N ASN A 246 -0.68 5.34 19.54
CA ASN A 246 0.49 4.49 19.72
C ASN A 246 1.59 4.81 18.70
N MET A 247 1.23 4.99 17.43
CA MET A 247 2.18 5.39 16.39
C MET A 247 2.77 6.79 16.67
N MET A 248 1.95 7.74 17.13
CA MET A 248 2.42 9.07 17.54
C MET A 248 3.43 8.98 18.68
N LEU A 249 3.21 8.12 19.67
CA LEU A 249 4.14 7.91 20.79
C LEU A 249 5.48 7.36 20.27
N GLN A 250 5.45 6.29 19.47
CA GLN A 250 6.65 5.69 18.93
C GLN A 250 7.45 6.67 18.05
N VAL A 251 6.78 7.41 17.18
CA VAL A 251 7.44 8.45 16.37
C VAL A 251 8.05 9.52 17.25
N LYS A 252 7.32 10.00 18.27
CA LYS A 252 7.83 11.02 19.19
C LYS A 252 9.06 10.56 19.96
N GLU A 253 9.08 9.33 20.45
CA GLU A 253 10.22 8.74 21.14
C GLU A 253 11.44 8.60 20.24
N LEU A 254 11.28 8.17 18.99
CA LEU A 254 12.37 8.08 18.04
C LEU A 254 12.93 9.45 17.63
N VAL A 255 12.06 10.48 17.50
CA VAL A 255 12.49 11.87 17.26
C VAL A 255 13.31 12.39 18.45
N LEU A 256 12.90 12.10 19.69
CA LEU A 256 13.68 12.47 20.88
C LEU A 256 15.04 11.77 20.94
N GLN A 257 15.15 10.55 20.42
CA GLN A 257 16.40 9.81 20.24
C GLN A 257 17.22 10.27 19.02
N ARG A 258 16.81 11.34 18.34
CA ARG A 258 17.48 11.95 17.18
C ARG A 258 17.58 11.06 15.94
N TYR A 259 16.66 10.10 15.78
CA TYR A 259 16.53 9.38 14.50
C TYR A 259 16.03 10.32 13.40
N ASP A 260 16.58 10.18 12.20
CA ASP A 260 16.08 10.89 11.02
C ASP A 260 14.78 10.26 10.49
N GLN A 261 14.08 10.99 9.62
CA GLN A 261 12.80 10.56 9.06
C GLN A 261 12.88 9.21 8.34
N ALA A 262 13.96 8.95 7.62
CA ALA A 262 14.15 7.72 6.86
C ALA A 262 14.36 6.51 7.78
N ALA A 263 15.13 6.70 8.86
CA ALA A 263 15.35 5.68 9.89
C ALA A 263 14.06 5.36 10.65
N ILE A 264 13.27 6.40 11.03
CA ILE A 264 11.95 6.24 11.69
C ILE A 264 10.99 5.45 10.78
N ALA A 265 10.89 5.84 9.50
CA ALA A 265 10.05 5.16 8.53
C ALA A 265 10.40 3.68 8.39
N LYS A 266 11.71 3.38 8.31
CA LYS A 266 12.22 2.01 8.21
C LYS A 266 11.96 1.20 9.48
N GLN A 267 12.17 1.79 10.67
CA GLN A 267 12.01 1.10 11.95
C GLN A 267 10.55 0.77 12.26
N LEU A 268 9.63 1.68 11.93
CA LEU A 268 8.20 1.52 12.18
C LEU A 268 7.46 0.85 11.02
N GLY A 269 8.11 0.59 9.88
CA GLY A 269 7.49 -0.01 8.71
C GLY A 269 6.41 0.88 8.09
N ILE A 270 6.57 2.22 8.15
CA ILE A 270 5.60 3.18 7.62
C ILE A 270 6.20 4.00 6.47
N ALA A 271 5.33 4.50 5.60
CA ALA A 271 5.76 5.39 4.52
C ALA A 271 6.38 6.69 5.08
N GLY A 272 7.46 7.16 4.48
CA GLY A 272 8.23 8.30 5.00
C GLY A 272 7.42 9.59 5.17
N PHE A 273 6.44 9.85 4.29
CA PHE A 273 5.55 11.03 4.41
C PHE A 273 4.64 10.95 5.64
N LEU A 274 4.25 9.74 6.10
CA LEU A 274 3.45 9.57 7.31
C LEU A 274 4.21 9.98 8.56
N VAL A 275 5.54 9.83 8.58
CA VAL A 275 6.38 10.27 9.71
C VAL A 275 6.14 11.74 10.00
N ASN A 276 6.14 12.61 8.96
CA ASN A 276 5.89 14.04 9.13
C ASN A 276 4.48 14.32 9.67
N LYS A 277 3.46 13.60 9.21
CA LYS A 277 2.09 13.73 9.73
C LYS A 277 2.05 13.37 11.23
N TYR A 278 2.65 12.26 11.65
CA TYR A 278 2.73 11.88 13.06
C TYR A 278 3.57 12.85 13.90
N VAL A 279 4.70 13.31 13.40
CA VAL A 279 5.52 14.35 14.08
C VAL A 279 4.68 15.58 14.34
N ASN A 280 3.94 16.08 13.34
CA ASN A 280 3.12 17.27 13.48
C ASN A 280 1.99 17.07 14.52
N GLN A 281 1.28 15.95 14.48
CA GLN A 281 0.25 15.63 15.48
C GLN A 281 0.85 15.51 16.89
N SER A 282 2.00 14.83 17.03
CA SER A 282 2.62 14.59 18.33
C SER A 282 3.20 15.83 19.01
N LYS A 283 3.43 16.93 18.27
CA LYS A 283 3.92 18.21 18.85
C LYS A 283 2.99 18.79 19.90
N HIS A 284 1.68 18.54 19.77
CA HIS A 284 0.64 19.10 20.64
C HIS A 284 0.39 18.30 21.92
N PHE A 285 1.07 17.16 22.11
CA PHE A 285 0.94 16.31 23.30
C PHE A 285 2.32 16.07 23.93
N ALA A 286 2.42 16.08 25.25
CA ALA A 286 3.56 15.50 25.94
C ALA A 286 3.54 13.95 25.78
N ALA A 287 4.70 13.29 25.89
CA ALA A 287 4.75 11.84 25.78
C ALA A 287 3.91 11.14 26.86
N GLU A 288 3.94 11.69 28.08
CA GLU A 288 3.14 11.24 29.23
C GLU A 288 1.65 11.35 28.95
N GLN A 289 1.18 12.46 28.33
CA GLN A 289 -0.22 12.62 27.96
C GLN A 289 -0.68 11.58 26.94
N ILE A 290 0.19 11.18 26.00
CA ILE A 290 -0.13 10.13 25.04
C ILE A 290 -0.22 8.77 25.75
N ARG A 291 0.67 8.47 26.71
CA ARG A 291 0.62 7.23 27.51
C ARG A 291 -0.66 7.16 28.35
N GLU A 292 -0.98 8.23 29.08
CA GLU A 292 -2.24 8.33 29.83
C GLU A 292 -3.48 8.17 28.94
N ALA A 293 -3.41 8.70 27.70
CA ALA A 293 -4.49 8.52 26.74
C ALA A 293 -4.64 7.06 26.33
N LEU A 294 -3.55 6.36 26.05
CA LEU A 294 -3.57 4.94 25.68
C LEU A 294 -4.10 4.06 26.81
N GLU A 295 -3.74 4.34 28.07
CA GLU A 295 -4.28 3.66 29.25
C GLU A 295 -5.81 3.89 29.35
N TYR A 296 -6.25 5.14 29.24
CA TYR A 296 -7.67 5.48 29.24
C TYR A 296 -8.46 4.82 28.10
N PHE A 297 -7.86 4.66 26.90
CA PHE A 297 -8.50 3.97 25.78
C PHE A 297 -8.67 2.47 26.09
N ALA A 298 -7.68 1.84 26.72
CA ALA A 298 -7.76 0.43 27.12
C ALA A 298 -8.82 0.22 28.21
N GLU A 299 -8.93 1.15 29.19
CA GLU A 299 -9.99 1.13 30.22
C GLU A 299 -11.38 1.30 29.57
N SER A 300 -11.51 2.24 28.62
CA SER A 300 -12.76 2.48 27.89
C SER A 300 -13.18 1.26 27.07
N GLU A 301 -12.25 0.62 26.38
CA GLU A 301 -12.49 -0.62 25.65
C GLU A 301 -12.97 -1.74 26.59
N THR A 302 -12.35 -1.88 27.75
CA THR A 302 -12.75 -2.86 28.76
C THR A 302 -14.14 -2.55 29.34
N ALA A 303 -14.46 -1.28 29.56
CA ALA A 303 -15.76 -0.85 30.05
C ALA A 303 -16.88 -1.16 29.04
N VAL A 304 -16.62 -0.98 27.74
CA VAL A 304 -17.56 -1.35 26.67
C VAL A 304 -17.73 -2.87 26.60
N LYS A 305 -16.63 -3.63 26.57
CA LYS A 305 -16.69 -5.11 26.51
C LYS A 305 -17.40 -5.75 27.71
N THR A 306 -17.38 -5.09 28.85
CA THR A 306 -18.06 -5.56 30.08
C THR A 306 -19.47 -4.97 30.24
N GLY A 307 -19.98 -4.21 29.29
CA GLY A 307 -21.30 -3.61 29.28
C GLY A 307 -21.48 -2.43 30.28
N ARG A 308 -20.38 -1.89 30.81
CA ARG A 308 -20.40 -0.74 31.73
C ARG A 308 -20.51 0.61 31.03
N LEU A 309 -20.21 0.66 29.75
CA LEU A 309 -20.22 1.87 28.95
C LEU A 309 -20.74 1.54 27.54
N ASP A 310 -21.56 2.43 26.99
CA ASP A 310 -21.99 2.36 25.58
C ASP A 310 -20.81 2.65 24.64
N ASP A 311 -20.75 1.94 23.52
CA ASP A 311 -19.60 2.00 22.59
C ASP A 311 -19.48 3.37 21.91
N LYS A 312 -20.59 4.01 21.54
CA LYS A 312 -20.59 5.36 20.95
C LYS A 312 -20.15 6.39 21.98
N MET A 313 -20.71 6.29 23.19
CA MET A 313 -20.37 7.19 24.30
C MET A 313 -18.89 7.08 24.69
N ALA A 314 -18.30 5.89 24.62
CA ALA A 314 -16.88 5.69 24.92
C ALA A 314 -15.99 6.54 24.01
N VAL A 315 -16.25 6.55 22.70
CA VAL A 315 -15.49 7.34 21.73
C VAL A 315 -15.75 8.84 21.90
N GLU A 316 -16.99 9.25 22.14
CA GLU A 316 -17.35 10.66 22.41
C GLU A 316 -16.60 11.21 23.63
N LEU A 317 -16.58 10.46 24.73
CA LEU A 317 -15.86 10.85 25.94
C LEU A 317 -14.36 11.00 25.72
N ILE A 318 -13.77 10.11 24.93
CA ILE A 318 -12.35 10.20 24.53
C ILE A 318 -12.11 11.49 23.74
N ILE A 319 -12.91 11.75 22.70
CA ILE A 319 -12.80 12.96 21.88
C ILE A 319 -12.92 14.21 22.76
N VAL A 320 -13.95 14.28 23.60
CA VAL A 320 -14.18 15.42 24.51
C VAL A 320 -13.04 15.61 25.48
N LYS A 321 -12.56 14.52 26.11
CA LYS A 321 -11.48 14.58 27.11
C LYS A 321 -10.18 15.13 26.53
N TYR A 322 -9.78 14.67 25.34
CA TYR A 322 -8.49 15.02 24.75
C TYR A 322 -8.53 16.23 23.82
N SER A 323 -9.72 16.75 23.47
CA SER A 323 -9.88 17.99 22.70
C SER A 323 -10.20 19.22 23.55
N LYS A 324 -10.31 19.10 24.88
CA LYS A 324 -10.43 20.28 25.79
C LYS A 324 -9.16 21.15 25.75
N LYS A 325 -9.39 22.45 25.80
CA LYS A 325 -8.33 23.47 25.99
C LYS A 325 -7.70 23.37 27.34
#